data_06b169ba081fd0e349619b7d6bd6aec8
#
_entry.id   06b169ba081fd0e349619b7d6bd6aec8
#
_cell.length_a   1.000
_cell.length_b   1.000
_cell.length_c   1.000
_cell.angle_alpha   90.00
_cell.angle_beta   90.00
_cell.angle_gamma   90.00
#
_symmetry.space_group_name_H-M   'P 1'
#
loop_
_entity.id
_entity.type
_entity.pdbx_description
1 polymer ?
#
loop_
_entity_poly.entity_id
_entity_poly.type
_entity_poly.pdbx_seq_one_letter_code
_entity_poly.pdbx_strand_id
1 'polypeptide(L)'
;VECGCLMRDLDRALAVHGRQLRLFPSTWRSATIGGFISGGSGGIGSVRWGFLRDPGHLLGLEVVTMEASPRLLQLEAAEAEALNHAYGTNGIITALTLSTAARVAWQEVVVDCPDWTTAVGLAQRCGQAAVELNLCTVLQSAIVDRLPSWSGPARGQHRLLLLVAPDGVSTIERLASSVKAEVQVLGQEENHQGNGLRELSWNHTTLHLRNHDPNWTYLQMLLPQPELVCMEALQQRWGADLVWHLEAVRQQGAFRLAALPVVYWRGAKALQDLIDDCRAQGAFVFNPHVLTVEGGGLGVIDGDQVAAKHRHDPDGLLNPGKLGGFSA
;
A
#
# COMPACT_ATOMS: atom_id res chain seq x y z
N VAL A 1 1.56 -6.53 21.40
CA VAL A 1 2.33 -5.28 21.33
C VAL A 1 1.44 -4.08 21.64
N GLU A 2 1.97 -3.07 22.32
CA GLU A 2 1.26 -1.81 22.58
C GLU A 2 1.09 -0.98 21.29
N CYS A 3 -0.03 -0.29 21.17
CA CYS A 3 -0.42 0.44 19.95
C CYS A 3 0.55 1.57 19.56
N GLY A 4 1.23 2.18 20.54
CA GLY A 4 2.22 3.26 20.34
C GLY A 4 3.59 2.78 19.87
N CYS A 5 3.84 1.47 19.79
CA CYS A 5 5.09 0.94 19.31
C CYS A 5 5.35 1.33 17.85
N LEU A 6 6.51 1.91 17.56
CA LEU A 6 6.90 2.21 16.18
C LEU A 6 7.15 0.90 15.42
N MET A 7 6.65 0.83 14.19
CA MET A 7 6.75 -0.38 13.39
C MET A 7 8.20 -0.78 13.11
N ARG A 8 9.13 0.19 12.94
CA ARG A 8 10.56 -0.09 12.81
C ARG A 8 11.15 -0.77 14.05
N ASP A 9 10.70 -0.36 15.25
CA ASP A 9 11.23 -0.90 16.49
C ASP A 9 10.64 -2.28 16.78
N LEU A 10 9.36 -2.47 16.41
CA LEU A 10 8.71 -3.78 16.44
C LEU A 10 9.39 -4.77 15.48
N ASP A 11 9.66 -4.37 14.23
CA ASP A 11 10.35 -5.24 13.27
C ASP A 11 11.77 -5.61 13.74
N ARG A 12 12.47 -4.66 14.34
CA ARG A 12 13.79 -4.92 14.95
C ARG A 12 13.71 -5.92 16.10
N ALA A 13 12.71 -5.80 16.97
CA ALA A 13 12.49 -6.75 18.07
C ALA A 13 12.14 -8.15 17.55
N LEU A 14 11.29 -8.24 16.51
CA LEU A 14 10.94 -9.51 15.88
C LEU A 14 12.14 -10.18 15.20
N ALA A 15 13.07 -9.39 14.65
CA ALA A 15 14.25 -9.90 13.96
C ALA A 15 15.15 -10.76 14.86
N VAL A 16 15.24 -10.43 16.16
CA VAL A 16 16.00 -11.20 17.16
C VAL A 16 15.46 -12.64 17.30
N HIS A 17 14.17 -12.83 17.00
CA HIS A 17 13.49 -14.12 17.05
C HIS A 17 13.35 -14.78 15.66
N GLY A 18 14.06 -14.29 14.64
CA GLY A 18 13.95 -14.80 13.27
C GLY A 18 12.58 -14.51 12.63
N ARG A 19 11.88 -13.47 13.09
CA ARG A 19 10.55 -13.09 12.62
C ARG A 19 10.57 -11.70 12.00
N GLN A 20 9.53 -11.39 11.23
CA GLN A 20 9.28 -10.07 10.62
C GLN A 20 7.79 -9.76 10.57
N LEU A 21 7.43 -8.50 10.45
CA LEU A 21 6.07 -8.10 10.11
C LEU A 21 5.70 -8.58 8.70
N ARG A 22 4.42 -8.83 8.46
CA ARG A 22 3.92 -9.22 7.14
C ARG A 22 3.74 -8.02 6.23
N LEU A 23 3.25 -6.91 6.77
CA LEU A 23 2.88 -5.70 6.02
C LEU A 23 3.52 -4.47 6.65
N PHE A 24 3.92 -3.52 5.79
CA PHE A 24 4.48 -2.24 6.18
C PHE A 24 3.87 -1.11 5.35
N PRO A 25 3.40 -0.01 5.96
CA PRO A 25 3.15 1.20 5.21
C PRO A 25 4.47 1.80 4.73
N SER A 26 4.48 2.62 3.69
CA SER A 26 5.70 3.34 3.28
C SER A 26 6.29 4.18 4.42
N THR A 27 5.46 4.67 5.33
CA THR A 27 5.84 5.46 6.51
C THR A 27 6.27 4.62 7.74
N TRP A 28 6.56 3.33 7.58
CA TRP A 28 6.81 2.38 8.67
C TRP A 28 7.85 2.82 9.70
N ARG A 29 8.79 3.69 9.32
CA ARG A 29 9.81 4.22 10.22
C ARG A 29 9.25 5.13 11.30
N SER A 30 8.18 5.85 11.02
CA SER A 30 7.50 6.80 11.91
C SER A 30 6.10 6.38 12.30
N ALA A 31 5.50 5.42 11.59
CA ALA A 31 4.17 4.90 11.89
C ALA A 31 4.21 4.05 13.16
N THR A 32 3.19 4.22 14.00
CA THR A 32 2.90 3.28 15.08
C THR A 32 2.07 2.11 14.56
N ILE A 33 2.18 0.97 15.21
CA ILE A 33 1.40 -0.21 14.80
C ILE A 33 -0.10 0.01 14.96
N GLY A 34 -0.54 0.69 16.02
CA GLY A 34 -1.96 1.04 16.22
C GLY A 34 -2.47 2.02 15.15
N GLY A 35 -1.65 3.00 14.76
CA GLY A 35 -1.97 3.92 13.66
C GLY A 35 -2.09 3.22 12.31
N PHE A 36 -1.24 2.22 12.05
CA PHE A 36 -1.33 1.41 10.84
C PHE A 36 -2.60 0.57 10.79
N ILE A 37 -3.00 -0.08 11.89
CA ILE A 37 -4.27 -0.81 11.96
C ILE A 37 -5.47 0.14 11.80
N SER A 38 -5.43 1.31 12.43
CA SER A 38 -6.56 2.26 12.38
C SER A 38 -6.79 2.89 11.01
N GLY A 39 -5.76 3.06 10.18
CA GLY A 39 -5.88 3.82 8.93
C GLY A 39 -5.22 3.19 7.71
N GLY A 40 -4.46 2.10 7.87
CA GLY A 40 -3.81 1.41 6.76
C GLY A 40 -4.72 0.43 6.05
N SER A 41 -4.42 0.16 4.79
CA SER A 41 -5.16 -0.84 3.98
C SER A 41 -4.24 -1.91 3.38
N GLY A 42 -2.97 -1.58 3.15
CA GLY A 42 -1.96 -2.42 2.57
C GLY A 42 -0.61 -1.72 2.60
N GLY A 43 0.35 -2.23 1.86
CA GLY A 43 1.70 -1.69 1.81
C GLY A 43 2.70 -2.71 1.28
N ILE A 44 3.97 -2.48 1.59
CA ILE A 44 5.05 -3.42 1.33
C ILE A 44 4.72 -4.75 2.02
N GLY A 45 4.82 -5.84 1.29
CA GLY A 45 4.36 -7.17 1.70
C GLY A 45 3.00 -7.57 1.12
N SER A 46 2.19 -6.63 0.59
CA SER A 46 0.88 -6.95 0.00
C SER A 46 0.97 -7.88 -1.22
N VAL A 47 2.10 -7.88 -1.94
CA VAL A 47 2.36 -8.83 -3.04
C VAL A 47 2.40 -10.28 -2.58
N ARG A 48 2.70 -10.53 -1.31
CA ARG A 48 2.77 -11.85 -0.70
C ARG A 48 1.55 -12.16 0.17
N TRP A 49 1.10 -11.18 0.96
CA TRP A 49 0.18 -11.40 2.06
C TRP A 49 -1.23 -10.83 1.84
N GLY A 50 -1.44 -10.04 0.77
CA GLY A 50 -2.71 -9.38 0.53
C GLY A 50 -2.88 -8.06 1.28
N PHE A 51 -4.11 -7.72 1.60
CA PHE A 51 -4.47 -6.48 2.27
C PHE A 51 -4.55 -6.66 3.79
N LEU A 52 -4.44 -5.56 4.52
CA LEU A 52 -4.43 -5.59 5.98
C LEU A 52 -5.71 -6.18 6.59
N ARG A 53 -6.86 -5.99 5.93
CA ARG A 53 -8.17 -6.56 6.34
C ARG A 53 -8.40 -8.00 5.85
N ASP A 54 -7.45 -8.61 5.14
CA ASP A 54 -7.57 -10.03 4.81
C ASP A 54 -7.43 -10.87 6.10
N PRO A 55 -8.21 -11.96 6.23
CA PRO A 55 -8.22 -12.76 7.44
C PRO A 55 -6.83 -13.26 7.86
N GLY A 56 -6.55 -13.21 9.16
CA GLY A 56 -5.33 -13.75 9.75
C GLY A 56 -4.15 -12.79 9.85
N HIS A 57 -4.33 -11.48 9.58
CA HIS A 57 -3.35 -10.45 9.91
C HIS A 57 -3.54 -9.95 11.33
N LEU A 58 -4.74 -9.44 11.63
CA LEU A 58 -5.15 -9.00 12.96
C LEU A 58 -5.78 -10.19 13.69
N LEU A 59 -5.22 -10.56 14.83
CA LEU A 59 -5.70 -11.69 15.64
C LEU A 59 -6.47 -11.22 16.87
N GLY A 60 -6.25 -9.98 17.33
CA GLY A 60 -6.97 -9.41 18.45
C GLY A 60 -6.56 -7.99 18.75
N LEU A 61 -7.42 -7.30 19.48
CA LEU A 61 -7.23 -5.95 19.98
C LEU A 61 -7.60 -5.85 21.45
N GLU A 62 -6.82 -5.08 22.19
CA GLU A 62 -7.23 -4.50 23.47
C GLU A 62 -7.70 -3.07 23.22
N VAL A 63 -8.89 -2.74 23.68
CA VAL A 63 -9.60 -1.49 23.35
C VAL A 63 -10.23 -0.88 24.57
N VAL A 64 -10.06 0.42 24.76
CA VAL A 64 -10.80 1.22 25.73
C VAL A 64 -11.99 1.88 25.02
N THR A 65 -13.20 1.69 25.58
CA THR A 65 -14.42 2.32 25.06
C THR A 65 -14.53 3.79 25.49
N MET A 66 -15.31 4.57 24.73
CA MET A 66 -15.61 5.97 25.02
C MET A 66 -17.06 6.11 25.51
N GLU A 67 -17.40 5.31 26.52
CA GLU A 67 -18.69 5.37 27.24
C GLU A 67 -18.55 6.21 28.49
N ALA A 68 -19.67 6.60 29.11
CA ALA A 68 -19.68 7.31 30.38
C ALA A 68 -18.90 6.56 31.48
N SER A 69 -18.88 5.23 31.43
CA SER A 69 -18.01 4.37 32.24
C SER A 69 -17.14 3.54 31.31
N PRO A 70 -15.92 4.00 30.97
CA PRO A 70 -15.04 3.31 30.01
C PRO A 70 -14.74 1.87 30.45
N ARG A 71 -14.74 0.95 29.49
CA ARG A 71 -14.41 -0.47 29.68
C ARG A 71 -13.16 -0.82 28.90
N LEU A 72 -12.35 -1.73 29.46
CA LEU A 72 -11.27 -2.39 28.75
C LEU A 72 -11.81 -3.68 28.16
N LEU A 73 -11.76 -3.80 26.83
CA LEU A 73 -12.26 -4.95 26.09
C LEU A 73 -11.09 -5.70 25.46
N GLN A 74 -11.19 -7.05 25.44
CA GLN A 74 -10.36 -7.91 24.62
C GLN A 74 -11.21 -8.40 23.46
N LEU A 75 -10.87 -7.99 22.25
CA LEU A 75 -11.60 -8.35 21.02
C LEU A 75 -10.75 -9.30 20.20
N GLU A 76 -11.33 -10.38 19.73
CA GLU A 76 -10.64 -11.38 18.91
C GLU A 76 -11.26 -11.49 17.51
N ALA A 77 -10.44 -11.88 16.54
CA ALA A 77 -10.84 -12.18 15.17
C ALA A 77 -11.83 -11.14 14.58
N ALA A 78 -13.05 -11.55 14.26
CA ALA A 78 -14.04 -10.72 13.57
C ALA A 78 -14.46 -9.48 14.36
N GLU A 79 -14.47 -9.49 15.69
CA GLU A 79 -14.78 -8.32 16.51
C GLU A 79 -13.68 -7.26 16.39
N ALA A 80 -12.42 -7.68 16.33
CA ALA A 80 -11.27 -6.81 16.13
C ALA A 80 -11.27 -6.16 14.74
N GLU A 81 -11.75 -6.88 13.71
CA GLU A 81 -11.83 -6.37 12.35
C GLU A 81 -12.77 -5.15 12.20
N ALA A 82 -13.77 -5.00 13.05
CA ALA A 82 -14.63 -3.82 13.06
C ALA A 82 -13.89 -2.52 13.45
N LEU A 83 -12.66 -2.61 14.01
CA LEU A 83 -11.82 -1.46 14.34
C LEU A 83 -10.67 -1.30 13.34
N ASN A 84 -10.44 -2.29 12.47
CA ASN A 84 -9.42 -2.26 11.44
C ASN A 84 -9.84 -1.31 10.31
N HIS A 85 -8.98 -0.36 9.96
CA HIS A 85 -9.26 0.69 8.97
C HIS A 85 -10.53 1.51 9.28
N ALA A 86 -10.81 1.74 10.55
CA ALA A 86 -12.00 2.50 11.01
C ALA A 86 -11.66 3.96 11.39
N TYR A 87 -10.47 4.44 11.06
CA TYR A 87 -9.98 5.81 11.31
C TYR A 87 -10.10 6.23 12.78
N GLY A 88 -9.98 5.26 13.70
CA GLY A 88 -10.06 5.52 15.14
C GLY A 88 -11.43 6.01 15.61
N THR A 89 -12.50 5.60 14.94
CA THR A 89 -13.88 6.01 15.28
C THR A 89 -14.54 5.16 16.36
N ASN A 90 -14.11 3.90 16.53
CA ASN A 90 -14.88 2.88 17.26
C ASN A 90 -14.23 2.39 18.55
N GLY A 91 -13.33 3.15 19.13
CA GLY A 91 -12.64 2.82 20.37
C GLY A 91 -11.17 3.22 20.32
N ILE A 92 -10.53 3.22 21.48
CA ILE A 92 -9.11 3.57 21.64
C ILE A 92 -8.32 2.26 21.73
N ILE A 93 -7.57 1.92 20.68
CA ILE A 93 -6.71 0.72 20.67
C ILE A 93 -5.53 0.97 21.61
N THR A 94 -5.29 0.06 22.56
CA THR A 94 -4.17 0.11 23.51
C THR A 94 -3.12 -0.94 23.22
N ALA A 95 -3.54 -2.14 22.81
CA ALA A 95 -2.63 -3.22 22.41
C ALA A 95 -3.20 -4.06 21.26
N LEU A 96 -2.32 -4.82 20.61
CA LEU A 96 -2.67 -5.63 19.43
C LEU A 96 -1.98 -6.99 19.46
N THR A 97 -2.66 -7.98 18.91
CA THR A 97 -2.10 -9.28 18.58
C THR A 97 -2.12 -9.46 17.07
N LEU A 98 -0.93 -9.66 16.49
CA LEU A 98 -0.72 -9.71 15.04
C LEU A 98 0.00 -10.98 14.62
N SER A 99 -0.31 -11.47 13.43
CA SER A 99 0.48 -12.52 12.79
C SER A 99 1.82 -11.96 12.30
N THR A 100 2.87 -12.78 12.48
CA THR A 100 4.20 -12.50 11.95
C THR A 100 4.60 -13.56 10.92
N ALA A 101 5.68 -13.31 10.18
CA ALA A 101 6.26 -14.27 9.22
C ALA A 101 7.69 -14.65 9.61
N ALA A 102 8.21 -15.74 9.05
CA ALA A 102 9.64 -16.03 9.11
C ALA A 102 10.41 -14.90 8.42
N ARG A 103 11.54 -14.50 9.02
CA ARG A 103 12.41 -13.47 8.44
C ARG A 103 13.05 -13.99 7.16
N VAL A 104 13.07 -13.16 6.15
CA VAL A 104 13.74 -13.40 4.87
C VAL A 104 14.80 -12.31 4.68
N ALA A 105 15.98 -12.68 4.20
CA ALA A 105 17.05 -11.75 3.84
C ALA A 105 16.82 -11.19 2.44
N TRP A 106 15.81 -10.31 2.32
CA TRP A 106 15.36 -9.77 1.04
C TRP A 106 16.52 -9.14 0.27
N GLN A 107 16.61 -9.46 -1.02
CA GLN A 107 17.54 -8.83 -1.95
C GLN A 107 16.84 -7.69 -2.67
N GLU A 108 17.47 -6.53 -2.71
CA GLU A 108 17.02 -5.38 -3.47
C GLU A 108 17.45 -5.55 -4.93
N VAL A 109 16.48 -5.58 -5.83
CA VAL A 109 16.69 -5.74 -7.26
C VAL A 109 15.95 -4.65 -8.02
N VAL A 110 16.68 -3.98 -8.90
CA VAL A 110 16.15 -2.98 -9.84
C VAL A 110 16.18 -3.56 -11.23
N VAL A 111 15.10 -3.39 -12.00
CA VAL A 111 15.03 -3.83 -13.39
C VAL A 111 14.57 -2.66 -14.27
N ASP A 112 15.42 -2.23 -15.17
CA ASP A 112 15.14 -1.17 -16.14
C ASP A 112 14.62 -1.76 -17.45
N CYS A 113 13.44 -1.30 -17.88
CA CYS A 113 12.72 -1.79 -19.05
C CYS A 113 12.63 -0.70 -20.13
N PRO A 114 12.78 -1.06 -21.43
CA PRO A 114 12.79 -0.09 -22.52
C PRO A 114 11.44 0.56 -22.78
N ASP A 115 10.34 -0.12 -22.48
CA ASP A 115 8.98 0.37 -22.69
C ASP A 115 8.03 -0.07 -21.57
N TRP A 116 6.89 0.63 -21.48
CA TRP A 116 5.91 0.42 -20.41
C TRP A 116 5.23 -0.94 -20.46
N THR A 117 4.89 -1.43 -21.65
CA THR A 117 4.27 -2.74 -21.85
C THR A 117 5.18 -3.85 -21.37
N THR A 118 6.47 -3.76 -21.70
CA THR A 118 7.49 -4.69 -21.21
C THR A 118 7.59 -4.66 -19.68
N ALA A 119 7.59 -3.47 -19.07
CA ALA A 119 7.68 -3.34 -17.61
C ALA A 119 6.47 -3.98 -16.90
N VAL A 120 5.25 -3.68 -17.33
CA VAL A 120 4.02 -4.26 -16.78
C VAL A 120 3.97 -5.79 -17.00
N GLY A 121 4.26 -6.25 -18.20
CA GLY A 121 4.29 -7.68 -18.52
C GLY A 121 5.35 -8.45 -17.72
N LEU A 122 6.52 -7.85 -17.49
CA LEU A 122 7.56 -8.45 -16.65
C LEU A 122 7.12 -8.55 -15.19
N ALA A 123 6.48 -7.51 -14.62
CA ALA A 123 5.95 -7.55 -13.26
C ALA A 123 4.91 -8.66 -13.08
N GLN A 124 4.00 -8.83 -14.06
CA GLN A 124 3.02 -9.92 -14.05
C GLN A 124 3.70 -11.30 -14.10
N ARG A 125 4.73 -11.46 -14.91
CA ARG A 125 5.52 -12.72 -14.98
C ARG A 125 6.28 -12.99 -13.68
N CYS A 126 6.85 -11.97 -13.05
CA CYS A 126 7.48 -12.10 -11.72
C CYS A 126 6.47 -12.58 -10.67
N GLY A 127 5.27 -12.02 -10.67
CA GLY A 127 4.21 -12.42 -9.73
C GLY A 127 3.62 -13.81 -9.97
N GLN A 128 3.76 -14.35 -11.18
CA GLN A 128 3.32 -15.69 -11.55
C GLN A 128 4.44 -16.75 -11.40
N ALA A 129 5.69 -16.31 -11.28
CA ALA A 129 6.82 -17.20 -11.09
C ALA A 129 6.84 -17.78 -9.66
N ALA A 130 7.50 -18.92 -9.48
CA ALA A 130 7.76 -19.53 -8.17
C ALA A 130 8.88 -18.76 -7.43
N VAL A 131 8.65 -17.47 -7.15
CA VAL A 131 9.58 -16.56 -6.48
C VAL A 131 8.87 -15.88 -5.32
N GLU A 132 9.52 -15.83 -4.18
CA GLU A 132 8.99 -15.04 -3.05
C GLU A 132 9.36 -13.55 -3.27
N LEU A 133 8.33 -12.71 -3.31
CA LEU A 133 8.44 -11.25 -3.40
C LEU A 133 7.86 -10.62 -2.14
N ASN A 134 8.52 -9.57 -1.64
CA ASN A 134 7.97 -8.70 -0.59
C ASN A 134 7.57 -7.32 -1.14
N LEU A 135 8.15 -6.94 -2.27
CA LEU A 135 7.83 -5.73 -3.03
C LEU A 135 7.92 -6.04 -4.52
N CYS A 136 7.00 -5.50 -5.29
CA CYS A 136 7.10 -5.40 -6.74
C CYS A 136 6.36 -4.13 -7.15
N THR A 137 7.12 -3.07 -7.38
CA THR A 137 6.65 -1.75 -7.79
C THR A 137 7.03 -1.53 -9.24
N VAL A 138 6.14 -0.94 -10.05
CA VAL A 138 6.42 -0.59 -11.45
C VAL A 138 6.24 0.91 -11.64
N LEU A 139 7.29 1.57 -12.12
CA LEU A 139 7.34 3.03 -12.26
C LEU A 139 7.54 3.43 -13.73
N GLN A 140 6.70 4.36 -14.21
CA GLN A 140 6.97 5.01 -15.50
C GLN A 140 8.24 5.85 -15.45
N SER A 141 8.91 5.99 -16.61
CA SER A 141 10.16 6.76 -16.74
C SER A 141 10.06 8.17 -16.18
N ALA A 142 8.92 8.85 -16.37
CA ALA A 142 8.70 10.18 -15.83
C ALA A 142 8.77 10.25 -14.28
N ILE A 143 8.49 9.16 -13.59
CA ILE A 143 8.71 9.02 -12.15
C ILE A 143 10.18 8.74 -11.88
N VAL A 144 10.76 7.76 -12.59
CA VAL A 144 12.16 7.33 -12.42
C VAL A 144 13.13 8.51 -12.54
N ASP A 145 12.88 9.41 -13.49
CA ASP A 145 13.68 10.61 -13.73
C ASP A 145 13.67 11.62 -12.55
N ARG A 146 12.77 11.44 -11.60
CA ARG A 146 12.59 12.30 -10.42
C ARG A 146 12.94 11.62 -9.10
N LEU A 147 13.38 10.37 -9.15
CA LEU A 147 13.83 9.65 -7.98
C LEU A 147 15.20 10.16 -7.50
N PRO A 148 15.54 9.96 -6.21
CA PRO A 148 16.87 10.29 -5.70
C PRO A 148 17.99 9.58 -6.47
N SER A 149 19.14 10.24 -6.62
CA SER A 149 20.29 9.73 -7.40
C SER A 149 20.82 8.38 -6.91
N TRP A 150 20.67 8.07 -5.62
CA TRP A 150 21.07 6.78 -5.06
C TRP A 150 20.23 5.59 -5.57
N SER A 151 19.07 5.84 -6.16
CA SER A 151 18.23 4.80 -6.77
C SER A 151 18.75 4.30 -8.13
N GLY A 152 19.87 4.81 -8.59
CA GLY A 152 20.46 4.54 -9.90
C GLY A 152 20.17 5.62 -10.93
N PRO A 153 20.87 5.63 -12.06
CA PRO A 153 20.74 6.67 -13.07
C PRO A 153 19.37 6.60 -13.75
N ALA A 154 18.75 7.78 -13.92
CA ALA A 154 17.60 7.97 -14.77
C ALA A 154 18.05 7.97 -16.24
N ARG A 155 17.42 7.12 -17.09
CA ARG A 155 17.79 6.97 -18.50
C ARG A 155 16.58 6.99 -19.42
N GLY A 156 15.45 7.58 -18.96
CA GLY A 156 14.20 7.54 -19.70
C GLY A 156 13.57 6.14 -19.77
N GLN A 157 14.04 5.21 -18.93
CA GLN A 157 13.54 3.83 -18.87
C GLN A 157 12.49 3.68 -17.79
N HIS A 158 11.57 2.74 -17.98
CA HIS A 158 10.61 2.30 -16.96
C HIS A 158 11.31 1.34 -16.00
N ARG A 159 10.89 1.31 -14.74
CA ARG A 159 11.62 0.62 -13.69
C ARG A 159 10.74 -0.28 -12.84
N LEU A 160 11.22 -1.51 -12.59
CA LEU A 160 10.70 -2.33 -11.50
C LEU A 160 11.62 -2.22 -10.29
N LEU A 161 11.01 -2.09 -9.10
CA LEU A 161 11.67 -2.18 -7.81
C LEU A 161 11.18 -3.46 -7.13
N LEU A 162 12.11 -4.36 -6.81
CA LEU A 162 11.77 -5.67 -6.29
C LEU A 162 12.50 -5.93 -4.96
N LEU A 163 11.79 -6.49 -3.98
CA LEU A 163 12.38 -7.19 -2.84
C LEU A 163 12.13 -8.68 -3.04
N VAL A 164 13.20 -9.42 -3.29
CA VAL A 164 13.18 -10.82 -3.72
C VAL A 164 13.88 -11.69 -2.70
N ALA A 165 13.33 -12.86 -2.39
CA ALA A 165 14.06 -13.86 -1.61
C ALA A 165 15.35 -14.29 -2.35
N PRO A 166 16.45 -14.60 -1.63
CA PRO A 166 17.76 -14.85 -2.26
C PRO A 166 17.74 -15.92 -3.36
N ASP A 167 16.97 -16.97 -3.18
CA ASP A 167 16.82 -18.08 -4.14
C ASP A 167 16.03 -17.70 -5.40
N GLY A 168 15.26 -16.61 -5.35
CA GLY A 168 14.46 -16.10 -6.47
C GLY A 168 15.23 -15.21 -7.45
N VAL A 169 16.38 -14.64 -7.04
CA VAL A 169 17.12 -13.62 -7.83
C VAL A 169 17.45 -14.11 -9.23
N SER A 170 18.02 -15.31 -9.38
CA SER A 170 18.37 -15.89 -10.69
C SER A 170 17.15 -16.08 -11.60
N THR A 171 15.97 -16.28 -11.04
CA THR A 171 14.74 -16.35 -11.81
C THR A 171 14.34 -14.98 -12.34
N ILE A 172 14.46 -13.92 -11.52
CA ILE A 172 14.23 -12.54 -11.97
C ILE A 172 15.20 -12.18 -13.12
N GLU A 173 16.48 -12.48 -12.98
CA GLU A 173 17.49 -12.24 -14.01
C GLU A 173 17.13 -12.92 -15.35
N ARG A 174 16.70 -14.19 -15.32
CA ARG A 174 16.26 -14.91 -16.52
C ARG A 174 15.01 -14.31 -17.14
N LEU A 175 14.03 -13.93 -16.32
CA LEU A 175 12.80 -13.29 -16.80
C LEU A 175 13.11 -11.95 -17.48
N ALA A 176 13.94 -11.12 -16.86
CA ALA A 176 14.37 -9.83 -17.41
C ALA A 176 15.16 -9.97 -18.70
N SER A 177 16.13 -10.89 -18.75
CA SER A 177 16.94 -11.17 -19.94
C SER A 177 16.07 -11.59 -21.13
N SER A 178 14.99 -12.34 -20.90
CA SER A 178 14.09 -12.79 -21.97
C SER A 178 13.34 -11.65 -22.68
N VAL A 179 13.29 -10.47 -22.07
CA VAL A 179 12.67 -9.25 -22.60
C VAL A 179 13.67 -8.11 -22.81
N LYS A 180 14.97 -8.41 -22.72
CA LYS A 180 16.09 -7.46 -22.89
C LYS A 180 16.05 -6.30 -21.87
N ALA A 181 15.51 -6.53 -20.68
CA ALA A 181 15.55 -5.59 -19.58
C ALA A 181 16.89 -5.70 -18.83
N GLU A 182 17.39 -4.58 -18.31
CA GLU A 182 18.63 -4.51 -17.56
C GLU A 182 18.36 -4.76 -16.07
N VAL A 183 19.12 -5.67 -15.44
CA VAL A 183 18.99 -6.03 -14.03
C VAL A 183 20.18 -5.51 -13.24
N GLN A 184 19.90 -4.91 -12.10
CA GLN A 184 20.89 -4.56 -11.09
C GLN A 184 20.47 -5.14 -9.74
N VAL A 185 21.29 -6.03 -9.18
CA VAL A 185 21.14 -6.52 -7.81
C VAL A 185 21.95 -5.58 -6.90
N LEU A 186 21.25 -4.88 -6.00
CA LEU A 186 21.86 -3.90 -5.09
C LEU A 186 22.44 -4.57 -3.84
N GLY A 187 21.99 -5.79 -3.52
CA GLY A 187 22.39 -6.54 -2.33
C GLY A 187 21.24 -6.77 -1.36
N GLN A 188 21.59 -7.22 -0.17
CA GLN A 188 20.60 -7.45 0.87
C GLN A 188 20.04 -6.13 1.39
N GLU A 189 18.72 -6.08 1.55
CA GLU A 189 18.03 -4.94 2.12
C GLU A 189 18.56 -4.59 3.52
N GLU A 190 19.01 -3.36 3.68
CA GLU A 190 19.43 -2.79 4.96
C GLU A 190 18.35 -1.82 5.48
N ASN A 191 17.35 -2.34 6.15
CA ASN A 191 16.15 -1.62 6.60
C ASN A 191 16.40 -0.35 7.46
N HIS A 192 17.65 -0.04 7.84
CA HIS A 192 17.92 0.99 8.84
C HIS A 192 18.53 2.28 8.30
N GLN A 193 18.98 2.30 7.04
CA GLN A 193 19.74 3.43 6.50
C GLN A 193 18.91 4.48 5.74
N GLY A 194 17.64 4.18 5.39
CA GLY A 194 16.76 5.14 4.73
C GLY A 194 16.95 5.29 3.22
N ASN A 195 17.75 4.43 2.62
CA ASN A 195 18.11 4.44 1.19
C ASN A 195 17.65 3.19 0.46
N GLY A 196 16.80 2.35 1.07
CA GLY A 196 16.31 1.11 0.49
C GLY A 196 15.15 1.33 -0.49
N LEU A 197 14.87 0.33 -1.32
CA LEU A 197 13.80 0.40 -2.32
C LEU A 197 12.42 0.65 -1.72
N ARG A 198 12.19 0.31 -0.44
CA ARG A 198 10.96 0.65 0.30
C ARG A 198 10.69 2.15 0.30
N GLU A 199 11.73 2.99 0.33
CA GLU A 199 11.60 4.44 0.37
C GLU A 199 11.21 5.05 -1.01
N LEU A 200 11.11 4.23 -2.04
CA LEU A 200 10.74 4.64 -3.41
C LEU A 200 9.36 4.15 -3.83
N SER A 201 8.69 3.36 -3.00
CA SER A 201 7.45 2.64 -3.32
C SER A 201 6.25 3.21 -2.59
N TRP A 202 5.06 2.76 -2.96
CA TRP A 202 3.80 3.16 -2.36
C TRP A 202 3.67 4.69 -2.30
N ASN A 203 3.18 5.26 -1.20
CA ASN A 203 2.95 6.71 -1.12
C ASN A 203 4.24 7.55 -1.14
N HIS A 204 5.42 6.96 -0.87
CA HIS A 204 6.70 7.67 -0.97
C HIS A 204 7.02 8.08 -2.41
N THR A 205 6.60 7.30 -3.41
CA THR A 205 6.74 7.66 -4.84
C THR A 205 6.19 9.06 -5.10
N THR A 206 4.97 9.35 -4.62
CA THR A 206 4.34 10.67 -4.77
C THR A 206 5.13 11.76 -4.05
N LEU A 207 5.70 11.47 -2.86
CA LEU A 207 6.50 12.46 -2.11
C LEU A 207 7.76 12.87 -2.89
N HIS A 208 8.42 11.94 -3.58
CA HIS A 208 9.58 12.26 -4.41
C HIS A 208 9.20 13.22 -5.54
N LEU A 209 8.07 13.02 -6.22
CA LEU A 209 7.60 13.95 -7.25
C LEU A 209 7.23 15.32 -6.65
N ARG A 210 6.58 15.33 -5.48
CA ARG A 210 6.22 16.57 -4.78
C ARG A 210 7.43 17.41 -4.35
N ASN A 211 8.58 16.80 -4.13
CA ASN A 211 9.82 17.53 -3.86
C ASN A 211 10.28 18.39 -5.06
N HIS A 212 9.89 18.02 -6.28
CA HIS A 212 10.17 18.79 -7.50
C HIS A 212 9.05 19.78 -7.83
N ASP A 213 7.79 19.37 -7.63
CA ASP A 213 6.61 20.22 -7.86
C ASP A 213 5.48 19.81 -6.89
N PRO A 214 5.04 20.70 -5.97
CA PRO A 214 4.02 20.40 -4.96
C PRO A 214 2.64 20.13 -5.54
N ASN A 215 2.40 20.40 -6.83
CA ASN A 215 1.12 20.14 -7.49
C ASN A 215 0.89 18.65 -7.82
N TRP A 216 1.87 17.78 -7.62
CA TRP A 216 1.63 16.36 -7.75
C TRP A 216 0.80 15.82 -6.58
N THR A 217 -0.22 15.04 -6.88
CA THR A 217 -1.04 14.25 -5.96
C THR A 217 -1.15 12.82 -6.48
N TYR A 218 -2.04 12.00 -5.92
CA TYR A 218 -2.21 10.62 -6.37
C TYR A 218 -3.65 10.16 -6.17
N LEU A 219 -4.01 9.09 -6.88
CA LEU A 219 -5.19 8.27 -6.62
C LEU A 219 -4.75 6.84 -6.29
N GLN A 220 -5.67 6.04 -5.80
CA GLN A 220 -5.48 4.60 -5.63
C GLN A 220 -6.62 3.88 -6.34
N MET A 221 -6.29 2.80 -7.06
CA MET A 221 -7.32 2.06 -7.78
C MET A 221 -6.90 0.63 -8.10
N LEU A 222 -7.89 -0.23 -8.29
CA LEU A 222 -7.72 -1.52 -8.93
C LEU A 222 -8.24 -1.40 -10.37
N LEU A 223 -7.38 -1.68 -11.34
CA LEU A 223 -7.70 -1.62 -12.75
C LEU A 223 -8.40 -2.91 -13.20
N PRO A 224 -9.32 -2.84 -14.19
CA PRO A 224 -9.83 -4.04 -14.84
C PRO A 224 -8.70 -4.76 -15.59
N GLN A 225 -8.82 -6.08 -15.71
CA GLN A 225 -7.86 -6.87 -16.49
C GLN A 225 -8.32 -6.98 -17.96
N PRO A 226 -7.40 -6.88 -18.92
CA PRO A 226 -5.97 -6.57 -18.77
C PRO A 226 -5.73 -5.07 -18.49
N GLU A 227 -4.92 -4.79 -17.49
CA GLU A 227 -4.70 -3.44 -16.92
C GLU A 227 -4.19 -2.44 -17.98
N LEU A 228 -3.36 -2.88 -18.92
CA LEU A 228 -2.77 -2.03 -19.98
C LEU A 228 -3.84 -1.32 -20.82
N VAL A 229 -4.95 -1.98 -21.14
CA VAL A 229 -6.02 -1.40 -21.97
C VAL A 229 -6.62 -0.16 -21.30
N CYS A 230 -6.94 -0.27 -20.01
CA CYS A 230 -7.44 0.84 -19.22
C CYS A 230 -6.39 1.96 -19.08
N MET A 231 -5.14 1.60 -18.81
CA MET A 231 -4.05 2.56 -18.68
C MET A 231 -3.81 3.35 -19.98
N GLU A 232 -3.81 2.69 -21.12
CA GLU A 232 -3.65 3.33 -22.44
C GLU A 232 -4.78 4.32 -22.75
N ALA A 233 -6.03 3.94 -22.51
CA ALA A 233 -7.18 4.81 -22.71
C ALA A 233 -7.13 6.08 -21.84
N LEU A 234 -6.79 5.92 -20.56
CA LEU A 234 -6.64 7.05 -19.65
C LEU A 234 -5.42 7.92 -19.99
N GLN A 235 -4.30 7.31 -20.39
CA GLN A 235 -3.10 8.02 -20.78
C GLN A 235 -3.31 8.87 -22.05
N GLN A 236 -4.09 8.38 -23.02
CA GLN A 236 -4.44 9.14 -24.22
C GLN A 236 -5.24 10.40 -23.88
N ARG A 237 -6.10 10.34 -22.88
CA ARG A 237 -6.95 11.47 -22.49
C ARG A 237 -6.23 12.46 -21.57
N TRP A 238 -5.47 11.98 -20.59
CA TRP A 238 -4.90 12.80 -19.52
C TRP A 238 -3.42 13.15 -19.76
N GLY A 239 -2.76 12.50 -20.71
CA GLY A 239 -1.39 12.80 -21.12
C GLY A 239 -0.41 12.83 -19.95
N ALA A 240 0.39 13.89 -19.88
CA ALA A 240 1.42 14.07 -18.86
C ALA A 240 0.87 14.40 -17.47
N ASP A 241 -0.41 14.71 -17.31
CA ASP A 241 -1.03 14.95 -16.01
C ASP A 241 -1.34 13.66 -15.25
N LEU A 242 -1.18 12.49 -15.89
CA LEU A 242 -1.36 11.16 -15.32
C LEU A 242 -0.09 10.33 -15.56
N VAL A 243 0.60 9.94 -14.51
CA VAL A 243 1.83 9.14 -14.59
C VAL A 243 1.65 7.85 -13.79
N TRP A 244 1.92 6.69 -14.44
CA TRP A 244 1.63 5.40 -13.85
C TRP A 244 2.70 4.95 -12.85
N HIS A 245 2.21 4.60 -11.68
CA HIS A 245 2.87 3.87 -10.62
C HIS A 245 1.99 2.69 -10.24
N LEU A 246 2.54 1.48 -10.27
CA LEU A 246 1.82 0.26 -9.92
C LEU A 246 2.50 -0.44 -8.76
N GLU A 247 1.69 -1.04 -7.89
CA GLU A 247 2.13 -1.89 -6.79
C GLU A 247 1.50 -3.27 -6.90
N ALA A 248 2.34 -4.29 -6.84
CA ALA A 248 1.84 -5.65 -6.83
C ALA A 248 1.20 -6.01 -5.49
N VAL A 249 0.03 -6.64 -5.57
CA VAL A 249 -0.76 -7.08 -4.41
C VAL A 249 -1.33 -8.47 -4.65
N ARG A 250 -1.74 -9.16 -3.59
CA ARG A 250 -2.61 -10.33 -3.66
C ARG A 250 -4.03 -9.91 -3.34
N GLN A 251 -4.96 -10.24 -4.23
CA GLN A 251 -6.39 -10.07 -4.01
C GLN A 251 -7.05 -11.45 -4.11
N GLN A 252 -7.59 -11.93 -3.00
CA GLN A 252 -8.18 -13.29 -2.92
C GLN A 252 -7.21 -14.38 -3.45
N GLY A 253 -5.92 -14.24 -3.13
CA GLY A 253 -4.87 -15.15 -3.57
C GLY A 253 -4.34 -14.92 -4.99
N ALA A 254 -5.02 -14.17 -5.84
CA ALA A 254 -4.55 -13.85 -7.19
C ALA A 254 -3.60 -12.66 -7.18
N PHE A 255 -2.55 -12.73 -8.01
CA PHE A 255 -1.65 -11.60 -8.27
C PHE A 255 -2.39 -10.50 -9.04
N ARG A 256 -2.31 -9.27 -8.58
CA ARG A 256 -2.86 -8.08 -9.22
C ARG A 256 -1.86 -6.92 -9.16
N LEU A 257 -1.99 -5.99 -10.07
CA LEU A 257 -1.31 -4.71 -10.04
C LEU A 257 -2.32 -3.63 -9.61
N ALA A 258 -2.18 -3.17 -8.36
CA ALA A 258 -2.89 -1.99 -7.89
C ALA A 258 -2.22 -0.75 -8.46
N ALA A 259 -3.00 0.19 -8.99
CA ALA A 259 -2.46 1.43 -9.52
C ALA A 259 -2.53 2.54 -8.46
N LEU A 260 -1.40 3.20 -8.27
CA LEU A 260 -1.26 4.42 -7.47
C LEU A 260 -0.76 5.56 -8.37
N PRO A 261 -1.50 5.90 -9.46
CA PRO A 261 -1.03 6.88 -10.41
C PRO A 261 -0.76 8.21 -9.73
N VAL A 262 0.35 8.83 -10.11
CA VAL A 262 0.65 10.19 -9.70
C VAL A 262 -0.07 11.14 -10.65
N VAL A 263 -0.82 12.09 -10.09
CA VAL A 263 -1.73 12.96 -10.81
C VAL A 263 -1.33 14.41 -10.62
N TYR A 264 -1.25 15.19 -11.69
CA TYR A 264 -1.00 16.61 -11.60
C TYR A 264 -2.28 17.37 -11.24
N TRP A 265 -2.25 18.11 -10.14
CA TRP A 265 -3.41 18.83 -9.64
C TRP A 265 -3.79 20.00 -10.52
N ARG A 266 -4.95 19.95 -11.15
CA ARG A 266 -5.56 21.01 -11.96
C ARG A 266 -6.85 21.57 -11.32
N GLY A 267 -7.08 21.28 -10.03
CA GLY A 267 -8.28 21.66 -9.31
C GLY A 267 -9.24 20.49 -9.05
N ALA A 268 -10.17 20.71 -8.12
CA ALA A 268 -11.09 19.67 -7.65
C ALA A 268 -11.96 19.09 -8.79
N LYS A 269 -12.40 19.92 -9.72
CA LYS A 269 -13.22 19.46 -10.87
C LYS A 269 -12.41 18.52 -11.76
N ALA A 270 -11.16 18.86 -12.12
CA ALA A 270 -10.32 18.02 -12.97
C ALA A 270 -10.03 16.66 -12.29
N LEU A 271 -9.79 16.66 -10.97
CA LEU A 271 -9.62 15.41 -10.23
C LEU A 271 -10.88 14.56 -10.25
N GLN A 272 -12.06 15.18 -10.08
CA GLN A 272 -13.34 14.45 -10.15
C GLN A 272 -13.58 13.90 -11.56
N ASP A 273 -13.32 14.69 -12.60
CA ASP A 273 -13.44 14.25 -14.00
C ASP A 273 -12.52 13.04 -14.27
N LEU A 274 -11.27 13.04 -13.75
CA LEU A 274 -10.37 11.89 -13.83
C LEU A 274 -10.93 10.66 -13.10
N ILE A 275 -11.46 10.83 -11.90
CA ILE A 275 -12.07 9.73 -11.13
C ILE A 275 -13.23 9.12 -11.90
N ASP A 276 -14.08 9.95 -12.49
CA ASP A 276 -15.24 9.50 -13.26
C ASP A 276 -14.81 8.78 -14.55
N ASP A 277 -13.74 9.24 -15.21
CA ASP A 277 -13.15 8.54 -16.35
C ASP A 277 -12.55 7.18 -15.95
N CYS A 278 -11.82 7.11 -14.83
CA CYS A 278 -11.30 5.85 -14.32
C CYS A 278 -12.44 4.84 -14.07
N ARG A 279 -13.52 5.30 -13.45
CA ARG A 279 -14.72 4.47 -13.20
C ARG A 279 -15.41 4.04 -14.48
N ALA A 280 -15.52 4.94 -15.46
CA ALA A 280 -16.09 4.63 -16.78
C ALA A 280 -15.29 3.56 -17.53
N GLN A 281 -13.95 3.49 -17.29
CA GLN A 281 -13.09 2.42 -17.81
C GLN A 281 -13.16 1.14 -16.96
N GLY A 282 -13.99 1.08 -15.92
CA GLY A 282 -14.15 -0.08 -15.06
C GLY A 282 -13.14 -0.17 -13.91
N ALA A 283 -12.39 0.89 -13.65
CA ALA A 283 -11.48 0.93 -12.48
C ALA A 283 -12.27 1.09 -11.19
N PHE A 284 -11.86 0.36 -10.16
CA PHE A 284 -12.34 0.56 -8.80
C PHE A 284 -11.45 1.57 -8.09
N VAL A 285 -11.95 2.79 -7.89
CA VAL A 285 -11.17 3.93 -7.37
C VAL A 285 -11.38 4.10 -5.87
N PHE A 286 -10.28 4.06 -5.12
CA PHE A 286 -10.19 4.48 -3.73
C PHE A 286 -9.69 5.92 -3.70
N ASN A 287 -10.53 6.86 -3.27
CA ASN A 287 -10.14 8.26 -3.22
C ASN A 287 -9.54 8.60 -1.84
N PRO A 288 -8.21 8.83 -1.72
CA PRO A 288 -7.58 9.16 -0.44
C PRO A 288 -7.85 10.59 0.03
N HIS A 289 -8.51 11.41 -0.80
CA HIS A 289 -8.74 12.84 -0.54
C HIS A 289 -10.14 13.11 0.05
N VAL A 290 -10.75 12.13 0.71
CA VAL A 290 -12.06 12.25 1.36
C VAL A 290 -11.94 12.12 2.86
N LEU A 291 -12.97 12.58 3.56
CA LEU A 291 -12.96 12.64 5.02
C LEU A 291 -13.53 11.39 5.70
N THR A 292 -14.41 10.66 5.01
CA THR A 292 -15.12 9.52 5.59
C THR A 292 -14.47 8.19 5.23
N VAL A 293 -14.64 7.21 6.11
CA VAL A 293 -14.15 5.84 5.91
C VAL A 293 -14.73 5.25 4.62
N GLU A 294 -16.02 5.40 4.42
CA GLU A 294 -16.73 4.87 3.24
C GLU A 294 -16.24 5.52 1.95
N GLY A 295 -16.09 6.84 1.96
CA GLY A 295 -15.65 7.59 0.78
C GLY A 295 -14.24 7.24 0.32
N GLY A 296 -13.34 6.95 1.27
CA GLY A 296 -11.95 6.53 0.99
C GLY A 296 -11.80 5.03 0.70
N GLY A 297 -12.82 4.24 1.01
CA GLY A 297 -12.84 2.78 0.86
C GLY A 297 -13.71 2.31 -0.30
N LEU A 298 -14.58 1.34 0.00
CA LEU A 298 -15.43 0.67 -0.99
C LEU A 298 -16.66 1.50 -1.44
N GLY A 299 -16.85 2.68 -0.88
CA GLY A 299 -18.05 3.51 -1.15
C GLY A 299 -19.32 3.00 -0.47
N VAL A 300 -19.20 2.02 0.42
CA VAL A 300 -20.32 1.41 1.15
C VAL A 300 -20.10 1.52 2.65
N ILE A 301 -21.20 1.65 3.39
CA ILE A 301 -21.17 1.66 4.84
C ILE A 301 -20.89 0.25 5.35
N ASP A 302 -19.85 0.09 6.17
CA ASP A 302 -19.53 -1.14 6.88
C ASP A 302 -20.41 -1.22 8.16
N GLY A 303 -21.40 -2.10 8.14
CA GLY A 303 -22.35 -2.27 9.25
C GLY A 303 -21.70 -2.73 10.55
N ASP A 304 -20.61 -3.49 10.48
CA ASP A 304 -19.89 -3.96 11.67
C ASP A 304 -19.12 -2.80 12.31
N GLN A 305 -18.52 -1.92 11.51
CA GLN A 305 -17.89 -0.69 12.01
C GLN A 305 -18.90 0.23 12.67
N VAL A 306 -20.08 0.43 12.07
CA VAL A 306 -21.16 1.24 12.65
C VAL A 306 -21.67 0.62 13.96
N ALA A 307 -21.90 -0.69 13.97
CA ALA A 307 -22.34 -1.40 15.17
C ALA A 307 -21.30 -1.33 16.31
N ALA A 308 -20.00 -1.44 15.98
CA ALA A 308 -18.93 -1.26 16.94
C ALA A 308 -18.91 0.18 17.50
N LYS A 309 -19.10 1.18 16.65
CA LYS A 309 -19.21 2.59 17.06
C LYS A 309 -20.32 2.80 18.08
N HIS A 310 -21.55 2.31 17.81
CA HIS A 310 -22.68 2.41 18.75
C HIS A 310 -22.41 1.73 20.11
N ARG A 311 -21.66 0.61 20.11
CA ARG A 311 -21.32 -0.11 21.35
C ARG A 311 -20.19 0.54 22.14
N HIS A 312 -19.20 1.12 21.47
CA HIS A 312 -17.96 1.54 22.11
C HIS A 312 -17.87 3.06 22.29
N ASP A 313 -18.63 3.83 21.53
CA ASP A 313 -18.64 5.29 21.56
C ASP A 313 -20.05 5.82 21.21
N PRO A 314 -21.05 5.55 22.04
CA PRO A 314 -22.46 5.87 21.75
C PRO A 314 -22.70 7.37 21.58
N ASP A 315 -21.93 8.21 22.25
CA ASP A 315 -22.03 9.68 22.18
C ASP A 315 -21.25 10.28 20.97
N GLY A 316 -20.59 9.45 20.15
CA GLY A 316 -19.91 9.87 18.93
C GLY A 316 -18.71 10.79 19.11
N LEU A 317 -17.99 10.67 20.23
CA LEU A 317 -16.89 11.57 20.61
C LEU A 317 -15.60 11.33 19.83
N LEU A 318 -15.35 10.09 19.38
CA LEU A 318 -14.14 9.71 18.63
C LEU A 318 -14.30 10.04 17.16
N ASN A 319 -13.44 10.91 16.65
CA ASN A 319 -13.36 11.30 15.24
C ASN A 319 -14.75 11.55 14.60
N PRO A 320 -15.53 12.51 15.11
CA PRO A 320 -16.88 12.77 14.64
C PRO A 320 -16.90 13.12 13.14
N GLY A 321 -17.89 12.60 12.42
CA GLY A 321 -18.04 12.81 10.97
C GLY A 321 -17.16 11.94 10.07
N LYS A 322 -16.34 11.05 10.65
CA LYS A 322 -15.50 10.12 9.84
C LYS A 322 -16.23 8.86 9.42
N LEU A 323 -17.26 8.47 10.17
CA LEU A 323 -18.09 7.29 9.86
C LEU A 323 -19.48 7.75 9.45
N GLY A 324 -19.78 7.73 8.13
CA GLY A 324 -21.00 8.33 7.57
C GLY A 324 -22.28 7.57 7.92
N GLY A 325 -22.18 6.28 8.25
CA GLY A 325 -23.31 5.46 8.68
C GLY A 325 -23.72 5.65 10.16
N PHE A 326 -22.98 6.44 10.93
CA PHE A 326 -23.25 6.68 12.33
C PHE A 326 -23.99 8.01 12.54
N SER A 327 -25.07 7.98 13.28
CA SER A 327 -25.75 9.16 13.86
C SER A 327 -25.86 8.95 15.37
N ALA A 328 -25.37 9.92 16.15
CA ALA A 328 -25.51 9.94 17.60
C ALA A 328 -26.95 10.19 18.04
#